data_2e870e1426bbf9fd98486c2a0753792c
#
_entry.id   2e870e1426bbf9fd98486c2a0753792c
#
_cell.length_a   1.000
_cell.length_b   1.000
_cell.length_c   1.000
_cell.angle_alpha   90.00
_cell.angle_beta   90.00
_cell.angle_gamma   90.00
#
_symmetry.space_group_name_H-M   'P 1'
#
loop_
_entity.id
_entity.type
_entity.pdbx_description
1 polymer ?
#
loop_
_entity_poly.entity_id
_entity_poly.type
_entity_poly.pdbx_seq_one_letter_code
_entity_poly.pdbx_strand_id
1 'polypeptide(L)'
;KFRERNIFDEDGHDDHGHDDHGKKEDDHDDHGHDDHGKKEDDHDDHGHDDHGKKEDDHDDHEGHAHGEFDPHIWLDPINAKVILFEMSKHLIENDPKNEATYRDNLSKAYKEIDKLTKEVTAELNESVASIVFHDAYQYFEKRFSVNILGAFTVNTDVMPGAEQLAEIREVIEHDNVACVFSEPQFNPDIIKAVAKDMNIKTGVVDPLGATLNPGKDLYFDLIKNMSASFK
;
A
#
# COMPACT_ATOMS: atom_id res chain seq x y z
N LYS A 1 11.87 0.81 8.05
CA LYS A 1 10.55 1.17 7.50
C LYS A 1 10.65 1.18 5.97
N PHE A 2 9.73 0.53 5.30
CA PHE A 2 9.57 0.60 3.85
C PHE A 2 8.48 1.62 3.52
N ARG A 3 8.65 2.33 2.40
CA ARG A 3 7.57 3.14 1.83
C ARG A 3 6.58 2.21 1.13
N GLU A 4 5.36 2.66 0.97
CA GLU A 4 4.42 1.99 0.08
C GLU A 4 5.02 1.89 -1.31
N ARG A 5 4.75 0.78 -1.96
CA ARG A 5 5.23 0.50 -3.31
C ARG A 5 4.21 1.08 -4.30
N ASN A 6 4.64 2.01 -5.16
CA ASN A 6 3.88 2.32 -6.38
C ASN A 6 4.14 1.20 -7.37
N ILE A 7 3.28 0.19 -7.35
CA ILE A 7 3.50 -1.00 -8.16
C ILE A 7 2.93 -0.81 -9.55
N PHE A 8 1.84 -0.08 -9.63
CA PHE A 8 1.20 0.34 -10.87
C PHE A 8 0.71 1.76 -10.60
N ASP A 9 1.34 2.75 -11.21
CA ASP A 9 0.98 4.16 -11.02
C ASP A 9 -0.47 4.37 -11.45
N GLU A 10 -1.35 4.67 -10.49
CA GLU A 10 -2.72 5.14 -10.78
C GLU A 10 -2.73 6.52 -11.46
N ASP A 11 -1.60 7.22 -11.47
CA ASP A 11 -1.42 8.57 -12.00
C ASP A 11 -0.63 8.57 -13.31
N GLY A 12 -1.07 7.82 -14.30
CA GLY A 12 -0.72 8.06 -15.70
C GLY A 12 -1.37 9.35 -16.21
N HIS A 13 -1.20 10.47 -15.53
CA HIS A 13 -1.42 11.77 -16.15
C HIS A 13 -0.28 12.01 -17.12
N ASP A 14 -0.54 11.63 -18.36
CA ASP A 14 0.22 12.07 -19.52
C ASP A 14 0.50 13.56 -19.36
N ASP A 15 1.74 13.87 -19.05
CA ASP A 15 2.32 15.19 -19.25
C ASP A 15 2.29 15.43 -20.76
N HIS A 16 1.15 15.95 -21.25
CA HIS A 16 1.05 16.45 -22.59
C HIS A 16 2.03 17.62 -22.71
N GLY A 17 3.23 17.29 -23.11
CA GLY A 17 4.23 18.25 -23.54
C GLY A 17 3.58 19.17 -24.55
N HIS A 18 3.25 20.39 -24.12
CA HIS A 18 2.92 21.49 -25.02
C HIS A 18 4.19 21.82 -25.78
N ASP A 19 4.27 21.26 -27.00
CA ASP A 19 5.23 21.68 -27.99
C ASP A 19 5.10 23.20 -28.19
N ASP A 20 6.18 23.85 -27.84
CA ASP A 20 6.48 25.27 -28.07
C ASP A 20 6.36 25.59 -29.59
N HIS A 21 5.18 26.06 -30.01
CA HIS A 21 5.03 26.60 -31.33
C HIS A 21 5.58 28.03 -31.38
N GLY A 22 6.71 28.10 -32.04
CA GLY A 22 7.50 29.28 -32.31
C GLY A 22 6.69 30.49 -32.73
N LYS A 23 7.14 31.61 -32.21
CA LYS A 23 6.81 32.99 -32.60
C LYS A 23 6.87 33.15 -34.11
N LYS A 24 5.78 33.62 -34.70
CA LYS A 24 5.80 34.42 -35.90
C LYS A 24 5.30 35.81 -35.52
N GLU A 25 6.20 36.74 -35.64
CA GLU A 25 5.94 38.17 -35.71
C GLU A 25 5.20 38.45 -37.04
N ASP A 26 4.05 39.09 -36.98
CA ASP A 26 3.49 39.83 -38.07
C ASP A 26 2.88 41.13 -37.52
N ASP A 27 3.49 42.23 -37.91
CA ASP A 27 3.05 43.60 -37.77
C ASP A 27 1.68 43.80 -38.43
N HIS A 28 0.76 44.54 -37.80
CA HIS A 28 -0.17 45.42 -38.50
C HIS A 28 -0.78 46.48 -37.58
N ASP A 29 -0.54 47.69 -37.98
CA ASP A 29 -1.01 49.04 -37.78
C ASP A 29 -2.40 49.24 -37.14
N ASP A 30 -2.40 50.10 -36.15
CA ASP A 30 -3.07 51.40 -36.02
C ASP A 30 -4.48 51.57 -36.61
N HIS A 31 -5.46 51.78 -35.76
CA HIS A 31 -6.61 52.70 -35.97
C HIS A 31 -7.21 53.11 -34.60
N GLY A 32 -6.99 54.36 -34.23
CA GLY A 32 -7.72 55.02 -33.16
C GLY A 32 -9.14 55.40 -33.60
N HIS A 33 -10.03 55.61 -32.60
CA HIS A 33 -11.15 56.57 -32.63
C HIS A 33 -11.78 56.65 -31.24
N ASP A 34 -11.60 57.78 -30.59
CA ASP A 34 -12.53 58.81 -30.03
C ASP A 34 -13.72 58.34 -29.19
N ASP A 35 -13.64 58.68 -27.91
CA ASP A 35 -14.36 59.69 -27.11
C ASP A 35 -15.89 59.74 -27.26
N HIS A 36 -16.56 59.56 -26.15
CA HIS A 36 -17.82 60.15 -25.63
C HIS A 36 -18.24 59.36 -24.40
N GLY A 37 -18.32 59.90 -23.19
CA GLY A 37 -19.11 61.05 -22.81
C GLY A 37 -19.87 60.65 -21.53
N LYS A 38 -19.67 61.39 -20.48
CA LYS A 38 -20.32 61.32 -19.13
C LYS A 38 -21.82 61.17 -19.15
N LYS A 39 -22.36 60.42 -18.20
CA LYS A 39 -23.50 60.83 -17.38
C LYS A 39 -23.48 60.18 -16.01
N GLU A 40 -23.48 61.01 -15.00
CA GLU A 40 -23.82 60.78 -13.60
C GLU A 40 -25.33 60.57 -13.52
N ASP A 41 -25.77 59.62 -12.71
CA ASP A 41 -27.07 59.69 -12.03
C ASP A 41 -26.99 58.85 -10.75
N ASP A 42 -27.19 59.56 -9.64
CA ASP A 42 -27.43 59.10 -8.28
C ASP A 42 -28.68 58.24 -8.20
N HIS A 43 -28.66 57.15 -7.41
CA HIS A 43 -29.81 56.71 -6.63
C HIS A 43 -29.44 55.71 -5.52
N ASP A 44 -29.62 56.19 -4.30
CA ASP A 44 -30.25 55.64 -3.09
C ASP A 44 -29.97 54.16 -2.69
N ASP A 45 -29.25 54.06 -1.61
CA ASP A 45 -29.45 53.36 -0.34
C ASP A 45 -30.67 52.39 -0.27
N HIS A 46 -30.36 51.06 -0.30
CA HIS A 46 -31.16 50.05 0.39
C HIS A 46 -30.24 49.03 1.04
N GLY A 47 -30.20 49.11 2.36
CA GLY A 47 -29.61 48.05 3.19
C GLY A 47 -30.39 46.75 3.00
N HIS A 48 -29.69 45.66 2.76
CA HIS A 48 -30.17 44.32 2.93
C HIS A 48 -29.17 43.45 3.67
N ASP A 49 -29.62 43.08 4.82
CA ASP A 49 -29.45 41.91 5.65
C ASP A 49 -28.29 40.95 5.30
N ASP A 50 -27.50 40.85 6.30
CA ASP A 50 -26.62 39.76 6.73
C ASP A 50 -27.16 38.38 6.34
N HIS A 51 -26.71 37.85 5.24
CA HIS A 51 -26.78 36.41 4.95
C HIS A 51 -25.44 35.78 5.31
N GLY A 52 -25.44 35.18 6.52
CA GLY A 52 -24.40 34.32 6.98
C GLY A 52 -23.94 33.35 5.87
N LYS A 53 -22.66 33.43 5.52
CA LYS A 53 -21.97 32.42 4.77
C LYS A 53 -22.10 31.13 5.56
N LYS A 54 -22.93 30.20 5.07
CA LYS A 54 -22.72 28.79 5.35
C LYS A 54 -21.42 28.43 4.65
N GLU A 55 -20.41 28.21 5.44
CA GLU A 55 -19.26 27.44 5.02
C GLU A 55 -19.81 26.04 4.76
N ASP A 56 -19.95 25.70 3.49
CA ASP A 56 -20.11 24.31 3.07
C ASP A 56 -18.77 23.65 3.41
N ASP A 57 -18.72 23.01 4.58
CA ASP A 57 -17.73 21.99 4.87
C ASP A 57 -17.91 20.90 3.80
N HIS A 58 -17.20 21.06 2.70
CA HIS A 58 -16.86 19.92 1.89
C HIS A 58 -15.97 19.07 2.77
N ASP A 59 -16.58 18.07 3.41
CA ASP A 59 -15.86 16.89 3.86
C ASP A 59 -15.06 16.40 2.66
N ASP A 60 -13.81 16.84 2.58
CA ASP A 60 -12.79 16.15 1.82
C ASP A 60 -12.79 14.73 2.37
N HIS A 61 -13.44 13.84 1.65
CA HIS A 61 -13.18 12.43 1.78
C HIS A 61 -11.72 12.24 1.40
N GLU A 62 -10.82 12.56 2.36
CA GLU A 62 -9.47 12.07 2.32
C GLU A 62 -9.62 10.56 2.21
N GLY A 63 -9.48 10.07 0.97
CA GLY A 63 -9.29 8.65 0.74
C GLY A 63 -8.24 8.23 1.74
N HIS A 64 -8.50 7.18 2.52
CA HIS A 64 -7.60 6.67 3.54
C HIS A 64 -6.24 6.41 2.88
N ALA A 65 -5.42 7.45 2.80
CA ALA A 65 -4.05 7.34 2.38
C ALA A 65 -3.41 6.38 3.37
N HIS A 66 -3.09 5.18 2.90
CA HIS A 66 -2.19 4.31 3.62
C HIS A 66 -0.98 5.17 3.97
N GLY A 67 -0.54 5.15 5.23
CA GLY A 67 0.52 6.04 5.70
C GLY A 67 1.77 5.91 4.83
N GLU A 68 2.62 6.93 4.82
CA GLU A 68 3.90 6.98 4.07
C GLU A 68 4.77 5.70 4.23
N PHE A 69 4.46 4.84 5.21
CA PHE A 69 5.24 3.65 5.54
C PHE A 69 4.35 2.41 5.65
N ASP A 70 4.83 1.32 5.07
CA ASP A 70 4.24 -0.01 5.19
C ASP A 70 4.04 -0.41 6.67
N PRO A 71 2.79 -0.68 7.11
CA PRO A 71 2.49 -1.05 8.49
C PRO A 71 2.79 -2.52 8.84
N HIS A 72 3.04 -3.41 7.87
CA HIS A 72 3.14 -4.87 8.04
C HIS A 72 4.46 -5.33 8.68
N ILE A 73 4.92 -4.56 9.68
CA ILE A 73 6.24 -4.72 10.30
C ILE A 73 6.45 -6.09 10.96
N TRP A 74 5.38 -6.76 11.41
CA TRP A 74 5.45 -8.07 12.07
C TRP A 74 5.90 -9.21 11.15
N LEU A 75 5.83 -9.02 9.83
CA LEU A 75 6.24 -10.02 8.86
C LEU A 75 7.77 -10.17 8.73
N ASP A 76 8.54 -9.31 9.36
CA ASP A 76 9.96 -9.54 9.58
C ASP A 76 10.22 -10.06 11.01
N PRO A 77 10.74 -11.27 11.19
CA PRO A 77 11.08 -11.81 12.51
C PRO A 77 12.00 -10.93 13.36
N ILE A 78 12.83 -10.10 12.73
CA ILE A 78 13.69 -9.16 13.49
C ILE A 78 12.85 -8.02 14.08
N ASN A 79 11.86 -7.51 13.33
CA ASN A 79 10.92 -6.52 13.86
C ASN A 79 10.06 -7.15 14.97
N ALA A 80 9.65 -8.42 14.84
CA ALA A 80 8.93 -9.13 15.90
C ALA A 80 9.72 -9.20 17.20
N LYS A 81 11.06 -9.38 17.14
CA LYS A 81 11.93 -9.32 18.33
C LYS A 81 11.91 -7.93 18.97
N VAL A 82 11.90 -6.85 18.17
CA VAL A 82 11.79 -5.46 18.69
C VAL A 82 10.44 -5.24 19.37
N ILE A 83 9.34 -5.71 18.75
CA ILE A 83 8.00 -5.64 19.35
C ILE A 83 7.98 -6.37 20.69
N LEU A 84 8.51 -7.59 20.77
CA LEU A 84 8.58 -8.37 22.02
C LEU A 84 9.43 -7.67 23.09
N PHE A 85 10.51 -7.00 22.70
CA PHE A 85 11.34 -6.23 23.62
C PHE A 85 10.53 -5.09 24.27
N GLU A 86 9.84 -4.28 23.47
CA GLU A 86 9.04 -3.17 23.98
C GLU A 86 7.86 -3.69 24.83
N MET A 87 7.21 -4.78 24.41
CA MET A 87 6.18 -5.43 25.24
C MET A 87 6.72 -5.88 26.57
N SER A 88 7.89 -6.55 26.59
CA SER A 88 8.54 -7.00 27.85
C SER A 88 8.87 -5.84 28.77
N LYS A 89 9.37 -4.74 28.22
CA LYS A 89 9.67 -3.51 28.97
C LYS A 89 8.42 -2.95 29.65
N HIS A 90 7.32 -2.80 28.90
CA HIS A 90 6.05 -2.32 29.47
C HIS A 90 5.46 -3.28 30.51
N LEU A 91 5.60 -4.60 30.32
CA LEU A 91 5.17 -5.58 31.32
C LEU A 91 5.96 -5.44 32.60
N ILE A 92 7.28 -5.26 32.54
CA ILE A 92 8.15 -5.07 33.71
C ILE A 92 7.82 -3.75 34.44
N GLU A 93 7.56 -2.67 33.71
CA GLU A 93 7.15 -1.38 34.28
C GLU A 93 5.84 -1.49 35.08
N ASN A 94 4.87 -2.27 34.58
CA ASN A 94 3.57 -2.43 35.22
C ASN A 94 3.52 -3.56 36.28
N ASP A 95 4.40 -4.55 36.17
CA ASP A 95 4.47 -5.68 37.09
C ASP A 95 5.94 -6.06 37.40
N PRO A 96 6.66 -5.22 38.16
CA PRO A 96 8.08 -5.42 38.44
C PRO A 96 8.36 -6.69 39.29
N LYS A 97 7.37 -7.23 39.96
CA LYS A 97 7.54 -8.46 40.75
C LYS A 97 7.84 -9.68 39.88
N ASN A 98 7.41 -9.67 38.62
CA ASN A 98 7.59 -10.74 37.66
C ASN A 98 8.69 -10.42 36.62
N GLU A 99 9.53 -9.41 36.84
CA GLU A 99 10.60 -9.01 35.91
C GLU A 99 11.45 -10.18 35.42
N ALA A 100 11.92 -11.03 36.33
CA ALA A 100 12.78 -12.18 36.00
C ALA A 100 12.07 -13.14 35.02
N THR A 101 10.76 -13.35 35.20
CA THR A 101 9.94 -14.19 34.31
C THR A 101 9.79 -13.56 32.92
N TYR A 102 9.54 -12.26 32.84
CA TYR A 102 9.40 -11.56 31.58
C TYR A 102 10.70 -11.58 30.78
N ARG A 103 11.86 -11.35 31.43
CA ARG A 103 13.17 -11.42 30.80
C ARG A 103 13.53 -12.84 30.33
N ASP A 104 13.20 -13.87 31.10
CA ASP A 104 13.43 -15.26 30.71
C ASP A 104 12.56 -15.63 29.50
N ASN A 105 11.28 -15.25 29.49
CA ASN A 105 10.36 -15.47 28.38
C ASN A 105 10.85 -14.75 27.11
N LEU A 106 11.29 -13.49 27.21
CA LEU A 106 11.86 -12.74 26.09
C LEU A 106 13.08 -13.46 25.51
N SER A 107 13.98 -13.93 26.37
CA SER A 107 15.19 -14.66 25.96
C SER A 107 14.84 -15.97 25.21
N LYS A 108 13.85 -16.72 25.69
CA LYS A 108 13.35 -17.93 25.02
C LYS A 108 12.74 -17.60 23.67
N ALA A 109 11.83 -16.62 23.61
CA ALA A 109 11.19 -16.19 22.36
C ALA A 109 12.23 -15.74 21.30
N TYR A 110 13.28 -15.04 21.71
CA TYR A 110 14.36 -14.64 20.80
C TYR A 110 15.06 -15.84 20.17
N LYS A 111 15.39 -16.86 20.97
CA LYS A 111 16.02 -18.09 20.47
C LYS A 111 15.13 -18.84 19.49
N GLU A 112 13.83 -18.90 19.77
CA GLU A 112 12.85 -19.56 18.91
C GLU A 112 12.67 -18.78 17.59
N ILE A 113 12.62 -17.45 17.63
CA ILE A 113 12.55 -16.60 16.43
C ILE A 113 13.85 -16.71 15.61
N ASP A 114 15.02 -16.75 16.24
CA ASP A 114 16.28 -16.95 15.52
C ASP A 114 16.34 -18.30 14.82
N LYS A 115 15.81 -19.34 15.45
CA LYS A 115 15.68 -20.68 14.85
C LYS A 115 14.73 -20.64 13.65
N LEU A 116 13.54 -20.09 13.83
CA LEU A 116 12.55 -19.90 12.76
C LEU A 116 13.15 -19.16 11.56
N THR A 117 13.83 -18.05 11.80
CA THR A 117 14.46 -17.25 10.74
C THR A 117 15.44 -18.07 9.92
N LYS A 118 16.28 -18.86 10.59
CA LYS A 118 17.26 -19.75 9.92
C LYS A 118 16.57 -20.83 9.09
N GLU A 119 15.54 -21.47 9.65
CA GLU A 119 14.76 -22.51 8.97
C GLU A 119 14.13 -21.96 7.69
N VAL A 120 13.41 -20.83 7.80
CA VAL A 120 12.73 -20.19 6.65
C VAL A 120 13.74 -19.70 5.61
N THR A 121 14.85 -19.10 6.03
CA THR A 121 15.90 -18.69 5.08
C THR A 121 16.48 -19.88 4.31
N ALA A 122 16.66 -21.00 4.98
CA ALA A 122 17.17 -22.22 4.31
C ALA A 122 16.14 -22.83 3.35
N GLU A 123 14.85 -22.62 3.60
CA GLU A 123 13.76 -23.14 2.78
C GLU A 123 13.45 -22.30 1.53
N LEU A 124 13.67 -20.99 1.59
CA LEU A 124 13.34 -20.02 0.53
C LEU A 124 14.54 -19.69 -0.39
N ASN A 125 15.46 -20.63 -0.58
CA ASN A 125 16.64 -20.40 -1.43
C ASN A 125 16.30 -20.07 -2.89
N GLU A 126 15.13 -20.48 -3.38
CA GLU A 126 14.64 -20.25 -4.74
C GLU A 126 13.15 -19.94 -4.66
N SER A 127 12.79 -18.67 -4.44
CA SER A 127 11.40 -18.23 -4.51
C SER A 127 10.96 -18.03 -5.96
N VAL A 128 9.75 -18.44 -6.28
CA VAL A 128 9.17 -18.21 -7.60
C VAL A 128 8.73 -16.74 -7.74
N ALA A 129 8.83 -16.20 -8.97
CA ALA A 129 8.29 -14.90 -9.29
C ALA A 129 6.77 -14.89 -9.09
N SER A 130 6.27 -13.97 -8.31
CA SER A 130 4.88 -13.97 -7.84
C SER A 130 4.25 -12.59 -7.87
N ILE A 131 2.93 -12.54 -7.99
CA ILE A 131 2.11 -11.35 -7.75
C ILE A 131 1.17 -11.67 -6.59
N VAL A 132 0.98 -10.71 -5.70
CA VAL A 132 0.11 -10.83 -4.52
C VAL A 132 -1.14 -9.98 -4.67
N PHE A 133 -2.18 -10.25 -3.90
CA PHE A 133 -3.39 -9.43 -3.95
C PHE A 133 -3.16 -8.03 -3.37
N HIS A 134 -2.52 -7.94 -2.22
CA HIS A 134 -2.31 -6.72 -1.47
C HIS A 134 -0.82 -6.55 -1.14
N ASP A 135 -0.29 -5.32 -1.17
CA ASP A 135 1.13 -5.04 -0.92
C ASP A 135 1.47 -5.05 0.59
N ALA A 136 1.39 -6.23 1.20
CA ALA A 136 1.67 -6.44 2.62
C ALA A 136 3.05 -7.05 2.92
N TYR A 137 3.79 -7.48 1.91
CA TYR A 137 4.85 -8.47 2.09
C TYR A 137 6.26 -7.90 2.06
N GLN A 138 6.47 -6.59 1.91
CA GLN A 138 7.77 -5.96 1.70
C GLN A 138 8.81 -6.32 2.79
N TYR A 139 8.38 -6.43 4.05
CA TYR A 139 9.26 -6.84 5.16
C TYR A 139 9.68 -8.31 5.06
N PHE A 140 8.74 -9.20 4.73
CA PHE A 140 8.99 -10.62 4.51
C PHE A 140 9.88 -10.86 3.28
N GLU A 141 9.55 -10.20 2.17
CA GLU A 141 10.29 -10.20 0.92
C GLU A 141 11.75 -9.79 1.15
N LYS A 142 11.96 -8.68 1.81
CA LYS A 142 13.32 -8.19 2.11
C LYS A 142 14.08 -9.11 3.05
N ARG A 143 13.40 -9.72 4.02
CA ARG A 143 14.03 -10.63 4.99
C ARG A 143 14.48 -11.93 4.36
N PHE A 144 13.67 -12.50 3.50
CA PHE A 144 13.85 -13.84 2.98
C PHE A 144 14.16 -13.90 1.48
N SER A 145 14.38 -12.74 0.84
CA SER A 145 14.67 -12.63 -0.59
C SER A 145 13.58 -13.28 -1.47
N VAL A 146 12.32 -13.12 -1.09
CA VAL A 146 11.18 -13.56 -1.89
C VAL A 146 11.04 -12.64 -3.10
N ASN A 147 10.65 -13.19 -4.25
CA ASN A 147 10.52 -12.46 -5.50
C ASN A 147 9.05 -12.10 -5.77
N ILE A 148 8.60 -10.97 -5.23
CA ILE A 148 7.27 -10.39 -5.50
C ILE A 148 7.42 -9.25 -6.50
N LEU A 149 6.84 -9.43 -7.69
CA LEU A 149 6.93 -8.48 -8.79
C LEU A 149 5.88 -7.38 -8.72
N GLY A 150 4.76 -7.61 -8.01
CA GLY A 150 3.71 -6.64 -7.89
C GLY A 150 2.56 -7.08 -7.00
N ALA A 151 1.58 -6.17 -6.83
CA ALA A 151 0.33 -6.45 -6.14
C ALA A 151 -0.87 -5.91 -6.94
N PHE A 152 -2.05 -6.49 -6.72
CA PHE A 152 -3.29 -6.02 -7.35
C PHE A 152 -3.75 -4.70 -6.74
N THR A 153 -3.46 -4.45 -5.49
CA THR A 153 -3.83 -3.22 -4.81
C THR A 153 -2.87 -2.88 -3.67
N VAL A 154 -2.70 -1.62 -3.42
CA VAL A 154 -2.09 -1.08 -2.19
C VAL A 154 -3.18 -0.71 -1.18
N ASN A 155 -4.42 -0.49 -1.64
CA ASN A 155 -5.58 -0.16 -0.83
C ASN A 155 -6.64 -1.25 -0.97
N THR A 156 -6.86 -2.03 0.08
CA THR A 156 -7.81 -3.16 0.10
C THR A 156 -9.28 -2.75 0.04
N ASP A 157 -9.59 -1.49 0.27
CA ASP A 157 -10.94 -0.94 0.18
C ASP A 157 -11.31 -0.57 -1.27
N VAL A 158 -10.32 -0.51 -2.16
CA VAL A 158 -10.50 -0.16 -3.57
C VAL A 158 -10.15 -1.37 -4.45
N MET A 159 -11.08 -1.74 -5.32
CA MET A 159 -10.81 -2.81 -6.30
C MET A 159 -10.01 -2.25 -7.48
N PRO A 160 -9.02 -3.00 -8.00
CA PRO A 160 -8.24 -2.57 -9.15
C PRO A 160 -9.13 -2.29 -10.36
N GLY A 161 -8.86 -1.17 -11.03
CA GLY A 161 -9.53 -0.77 -12.26
C GLY A 161 -9.12 -1.60 -13.47
N ALA A 162 -9.76 -1.35 -14.61
CA ALA A 162 -9.50 -2.10 -15.85
C ALA A 162 -8.08 -1.86 -16.38
N GLU A 163 -7.55 -0.65 -16.24
CA GLU A 163 -6.19 -0.27 -16.64
C GLU A 163 -5.15 -1.00 -15.80
N GLN A 164 -5.25 -0.94 -14.49
CA GLN A 164 -4.39 -1.66 -13.55
C GLN A 164 -4.41 -3.17 -13.79
N LEU A 165 -5.56 -3.75 -14.11
CA LEU A 165 -5.65 -5.17 -14.48
C LEU A 165 -4.95 -5.47 -15.80
N ALA A 166 -4.90 -4.53 -16.75
CA ALA A 166 -4.16 -4.69 -17.99
C ALA A 166 -2.64 -4.69 -17.72
N GLU A 167 -2.14 -3.78 -16.91
CA GLU A 167 -0.73 -3.72 -16.49
C GLU A 167 -0.30 -4.98 -15.74
N ILE A 168 -1.13 -5.47 -14.81
CA ILE A 168 -0.88 -6.74 -14.12
C ILE A 168 -0.74 -7.90 -15.12
N ARG A 169 -1.59 -7.94 -16.17
CA ARG A 169 -1.49 -8.96 -17.20
C ARG A 169 -0.20 -8.84 -18.00
N GLU A 170 0.25 -7.64 -18.32
CA GLU A 170 1.53 -7.41 -19.00
C GLU A 170 2.70 -7.92 -18.15
N VAL A 171 2.74 -7.61 -16.87
CA VAL A 171 3.76 -8.14 -15.94
C VAL A 171 3.74 -9.66 -15.89
N ILE A 172 2.55 -10.28 -15.83
CA ILE A 172 2.42 -11.74 -15.84
C ILE A 172 3.01 -12.35 -17.11
N GLU A 173 2.76 -11.74 -18.26
CA GLU A 173 3.22 -12.26 -19.57
C GLU A 173 4.73 -12.05 -19.79
N HIS A 174 5.27 -10.90 -19.37
CA HIS A 174 6.64 -10.52 -19.67
C HIS A 174 7.66 -11.01 -18.65
N ASP A 175 7.29 -11.12 -17.37
CA ASP A 175 8.24 -11.37 -16.28
C ASP A 175 8.22 -12.80 -15.74
N ASN A 176 7.63 -13.73 -16.49
CA ASN A 176 7.56 -15.16 -16.14
C ASN A 176 7.00 -15.39 -14.73
N VAL A 177 5.93 -14.70 -14.39
CA VAL A 177 5.24 -14.90 -13.12
C VAL A 177 4.76 -16.35 -13.02
N ALA A 178 5.14 -17.02 -11.95
CA ALA A 178 4.80 -18.43 -11.74
C ALA A 178 3.49 -18.62 -11.00
N CYS A 179 3.14 -17.67 -10.09
CA CYS A 179 1.99 -17.78 -9.23
C CYS A 179 1.37 -16.41 -8.91
N VAL A 180 0.04 -16.39 -8.77
CA VAL A 180 -0.71 -15.24 -8.27
C VAL A 180 -1.38 -15.65 -6.96
N PHE A 181 -1.18 -14.87 -5.91
CA PHE A 181 -1.68 -15.18 -4.58
C PHE A 181 -2.91 -14.37 -4.21
N SER A 182 -3.95 -15.05 -3.74
CA SER A 182 -5.07 -14.45 -3.01
C SER A 182 -4.84 -14.49 -1.51
N GLU A 183 -5.65 -13.76 -0.77
CA GLU A 183 -5.65 -13.74 0.69
C GLU A 183 -7.01 -14.17 1.25
N PRO A 184 -7.06 -14.84 2.42
CA PRO A 184 -8.33 -15.31 2.99
C PRO A 184 -9.30 -14.18 3.35
N GLN A 185 -8.79 -12.97 3.55
CA GLN A 185 -9.54 -11.79 3.97
C GLN A 185 -10.36 -11.16 2.84
N PHE A 186 -10.03 -11.47 1.56
CA PHE A 186 -10.60 -10.82 0.39
C PHE A 186 -11.29 -11.79 -0.56
N ASN A 187 -12.20 -11.25 -1.38
CA ASN A 187 -12.85 -12.05 -2.42
C ASN A 187 -11.84 -12.44 -3.51
N PRO A 188 -11.60 -13.75 -3.74
CA PRO A 188 -10.59 -14.21 -4.70
C PRO A 188 -11.04 -14.14 -6.17
N ASP A 189 -12.23 -13.65 -6.48
CA ASP A 189 -12.82 -13.78 -7.83
C ASP A 189 -12.03 -13.04 -8.89
N ILE A 190 -11.45 -11.87 -8.56
CA ILE A 190 -10.60 -11.12 -9.49
C ILE A 190 -9.29 -11.88 -9.80
N ILE A 191 -8.68 -12.45 -8.78
CA ILE A 191 -7.47 -13.28 -8.92
C ILE A 191 -7.77 -14.50 -9.81
N LYS A 192 -8.90 -15.17 -9.54
CA LYS A 192 -9.32 -16.34 -10.33
C LYS A 192 -9.60 -16.00 -11.79
N ALA A 193 -10.22 -14.84 -12.04
CA ALA A 193 -10.50 -14.38 -13.39
C ALA A 193 -9.20 -14.11 -14.17
N VAL A 194 -8.28 -13.35 -13.59
CA VAL A 194 -6.97 -13.07 -14.21
C VAL A 194 -6.18 -14.38 -14.41
N ALA A 195 -6.10 -15.22 -13.41
CA ALA A 195 -5.35 -16.48 -13.48
C ALA A 195 -5.90 -17.45 -14.54
N LYS A 196 -7.23 -17.52 -14.69
CA LYS A 196 -7.88 -18.37 -15.70
C LYS A 196 -7.52 -17.92 -17.11
N ASP A 197 -7.62 -16.62 -17.35
CA ASP A 197 -7.36 -16.05 -18.67
C ASP A 197 -5.88 -16.18 -19.09
N MET A 198 -4.97 -16.12 -18.09
CA MET A 198 -3.52 -16.19 -18.28
C MET A 198 -2.94 -17.59 -18.14
N ASN A 199 -3.75 -18.60 -17.77
CA ASN A 199 -3.32 -19.96 -17.49
C ASN A 199 -2.16 -20.03 -16.45
N ILE A 200 -2.23 -19.17 -15.41
CA ILE A 200 -1.24 -19.10 -14.34
C ILE A 200 -1.72 -19.84 -13.08
N LYS A 201 -0.80 -20.32 -12.27
CA LYS A 201 -1.13 -20.94 -10.98
C LYS A 201 -1.66 -19.91 -9.99
N THR A 202 -2.54 -20.37 -9.12
CA THR A 202 -3.03 -19.57 -7.98
C THR A 202 -2.65 -20.23 -6.67
N GLY A 203 -2.32 -19.41 -5.69
CA GLY A 203 -2.07 -19.84 -4.31
C GLY A 203 -2.84 -18.97 -3.32
N VAL A 204 -2.66 -19.27 -2.05
CA VAL A 204 -3.18 -18.45 -0.93
C VAL A 204 -2.00 -18.11 -0.04
N VAL A 205 -1.88 -16.83 0.32
CA VAL A 205 -0.94 -16.35 1.32
C VAL A 205 -1.73 -15.53 2.35
N ASP A 206 -1.44 -15.72 3.62
CA ASP A 206 -2.21 -15.11 4.71
C ASP A 206 -1.28 -14.32 5.64
N PRO A 207 -1.21 -12.98 5.49
CA PRO A 207 -0.32 -12.14 6.29
C PRO A 207 -0.77 -11.92 7.74
N LEU A 208 -2.03 -12.29 8.06
CA LEU A 208 -2.62 -12.12 9.38
C LEU A 208 -2.78 -13.45 10.15
N GLY A 209 -2.66 -14.59 9.47
CA GLY A 209 -2.90 -15.89 10.08
C GLY A 209 -4.37 -16.13 10.45
N ALA A 210 -5.32 -15.60 9.64
CA ALA A 210 -6.75 -15.69 9.92
C ALA A 210 -7.27 -17.12 10.00
N THR A 211 -6.59 -18.07 9.37
CA THR A 211 -6.94 -19.49 9.36
C THR A 211 -6.20 -20.30 10.42
N LEU A 212 -5.29 -19.68 11.17
CA LEU A 212 -4.45 -20.35 12.16
C LEU A 212 -5.11 -20.37 13.54
N ASN A 213 -4.73 -21.34 14.34
CA ASN A 213 -5.19 -21.42 15.73
C ASN A 213 -4.53 -20.33 16.58
N PRO A 214 -5.30 -19.55 17.37
CA PRO A 214 -4.73 -18.59 18.31
C PRO A 214 -3.86 -19.30 19.36
N GLY A 215 -2.75 -18.68 19.73
CA GLY A 215 -1.90 -19.21 20.80
C GLY A 215 -0.42 -18.88 20.61
N LYS A 216 0.41 -19.52 21.41
CA LYS A 216 1.86 -19.29 21.46
C LYS A 216 2.59 -19.63 20.15
N ASP A 217 2.04 -20.50 19.36
CA ASP A 217 2.65 -20.99 18.12
C ASP A 217 2.17 -20.18 16.88
N LEU A 218 1.13 -19.33 17.02
CA LEU A 218 0.52 -18.56 15.92
C LEU A 218 1.55 -17.84 15.04
N TYR A 219 2.46 -17.10 15.65
CA TYR A 219 3.48 -16.35 14.90
C TYR A 219 4.43 -17.26 14.11
N PHE A 220 4.84 -18.36 14.71
CA PHE A 220 5.73 -19.34 14.07
C PHE A 220 5.03 -20.03 12.89
N ASP A 221 3.78 -20.40 13.07
CA ASP A 221 2.97 -21.04 12.03
C ASP A 221 2.67 -20.04 10.90
N LEU A 222 2.40 -18.77 11.21
CA LEU A 222 2.21 -17.69 10.24
C LEU A 222 3.43 -17.60 9.29
N ILE A 223 4.61 -17.39 9.83
CA ILE A 223 5.84 -17.22 9.04
C ILE A 223 6.18 -18.48 8.23
N LYS A 224 5.98 -19.68 8.80
CA LYS A 224 6.18 -20.95 8.09
C LYS A 224 5.18 -21.16 6.96
N ASN A 225 3.91 -20.86 7.18
CA ASN A 225 2.89 -21.00 6.14
C ASN A 225 3.13 -20.03 4.99
N MET A 226 3.52 -18.80 5.29
CA MET A 226 3.95 -17.86 4.24
C MET A 226 5.14 -18.40 3.46
N SER A 227 6.18 -18.93 4.14
CA SER A 227 7.32 -19.56 3.48
C SER A 227 6.87 -20.69 2.55
N ALA A 228 5.97 -21.55 3.00
CA ALA A 228 5.47 -22.66 2.21
C ALA A 228 4.70 -22.21 0.96
N SER A 229 4.02 -21.05 1.01
CA SER A 229 3.27 -20.50 -0.12
C SER A 229 4.19 -20.00 -1.25
N PHE A 230 5.37 -19.46 -0.93
CA PHE A 230 6.31 -18.89 -1.90
C PHE A 230 7.33 -19.90 -2.46
N LYS A 231 7.18 -21.18 -2.20
CA LYS A 231 7.96 -22.30 -2.78
C LYS A 231 7.29 -22.81 -4.05
#